data_01ea3236f3e514655f33b4a987ebb209
#
_entry.id   01ea3236f3e514655f33b4a987ebb209
#
_cell.length_a   1.000
_cell.length_b   1.000
_cell.length_c   1.000
_cell.angle_alpha   90.00
_cell.angle_beta   90.00
_cell.angle_gamma   90.00
#
_symmetry.space_group_name_H-M   'P 1'
#
loop_
_entity.id
_entity.type
_entity.pdbx_description
1 polymer ?
#
loop_
_entity_poly.entity_id
_entity_poly.type
_entity_poly.pdbx_seq_one_letter_code
_entity_poly.pdbx_strand_id
1 'polypeptide(L)'
;FTSKAPGWINYIEQYEDEFFENISSTKSAQQISGVLVKHHFSEELGYKKEDVVVVSIMPSISSKDEAERSTNEYKGIKDVDFVLTTKEYARLLKRMNIDLLKLDDAQVFGELAKLTSCSLRTDISVLEDTLKAASELLGEVPHELDYKDIKGVKEATYTLAGKQITVALVHGEYTIKEFFAKMKKTKKVYHYVEYSGNSIGCTDGGGLPIRTAAEQDSLDVEKLRHDSLKAIQNGKDFPQEAIQKIYNSLSEKPGSKKTLEILHTSYSNRKFYT
;
A
#
# COMPACT_ATOMS: atom_id res chain seq x y z
N PHE A 1 -6.17 -3.73 -11.96
CA PHE A 1 -6.59 -2.78 -10.92
C PHE A 1 -5.73 -2.96 -9.68
N THR A 2 -5.30 -1.85 -9.06
CA THR A 2 -4.60 -1.83 -7.78
C THR A 2 -5.22 -0.82 -6.83
N SER A 3 -4.93 -0.94 -5.53
CA SER A 3 -5.30 0.05 -4.54
C SER A 3 -4.37 0.00 -3.33
N LYS A 4 -4.10 1.15 -2.74
CA LYS A 4 -3.49 1.26 -1.40
C LYS A 4 -4.51 1.08 -0.27
N ALA A 5 -5.81 1.04 -0.59
CA ALA A 5 -6.89 0.95 0.38
C ALA A 5 -7.43 -0.49 0.44
N PRO A 6 -7.18 -1.25 1.52
CA PRO A 6 -7.64 -2.64 1.61
C PRO A 6 -9.17 -2.82 1.50
N GLY A 7 -9.94 -1.79 1.89
CA GLY A 7 -11.40 -1.79 1.73
C GLY A 7 -11.90 -1.87 0.28
N TRP A 8 -11.06 -1.50 -0.67
CA TRP A 8 -11.30 -1.65 -2.09
C TRP A 8 -11.55 -3.11 -2.51
N ILE A 9 -10.77 -4.04 -1.95
CA ILE A 9 -10.91 -5.46 -2.25
C ILE A 9 -12.29 -5.97 -1.83
N ASN A 10 -12.76 -5.57 -0.63
CA ASN A 10 -14.12 -5.91 -0.19
C ASN A 10 -15.20 -5.38 -1.13
N TYR A 11 -15.01 -4.16 -1.64
CA TYR A 11 -15.95 -3.57 -2.59
C TYR A 11 -15.99 -4.38 -3.91
N ILE A 12 -14.85 -4.72 -4.48
CA ILE A 12 -14.80 -5.50 -5.72
C ILE A 12 -15.38 -6.90 -5.52
N GLU A 13 -15.01 -7.59 -4.43
CA GLU A 13 -15.51 -8.93 -4.14
C GLU A 13 -17.03 -9.01 -4.00
N GLN A 14 -17.68 -7.88 -3.64
CA GLN A 14 -19.11 -7.83 -3.39
C GLN A 14 -19.93 -7.26 -4.55
N TYR A 15 -19.37 -6.34 -5.32
CA TYR A 15 -20.16 -5.50 -6.23
C TYR A 15 -19.72 -5.51 -7.68
N GLU A 16 -18.49 -5.93 -8.00
CA GLU A 16 -17.94 -5.73 -9.36
C GLU A 16 -17.34 -7.00 -9.97
N ASP A 17 -18.21 -7.95 -10.35
CA ASP A 17 -17.78 -9.24 -10.92
C ASP A 17 -17.00 -9.12 -12.22
N GLU A 18 -17.39 -8.18 -13.08
CA GLU A 18 -16.84 -8.05 -14.44
C GLU A 18 -15.33 -7.76 -14.41
N PHE A 19 -14.86 -7.05 -13.36
CA PHE A 19 -13.46 -6.65 -13.24
C PHE A 19 -12.68 -7.46 -12.22
N PHE A 20 -13.30 -8.47 -11.62
CA PHE A 20 -12.71 -9.28 -10.57
C PHE A 20 -11.37 -9.91 -11.00
N GLU A 21 -11.34 -10.52 -12.18
CA GLU A 21 -10.13 -11.17 -12.72
C GLU A 21 -9.02 -10.18 -13.09
N ASN A 22 -9.31 -8.88 -13.08
CA ASN A 22 -8.33 -7.84 -13.37
C ASN A 22 -7.71 -7.23 -12.10
N ILE A 23 -8.04 -7.72 -10.91
CA ILE A 23 -7.44 -7.25 -9.66
C ILE A 23 -6.00 -7.74 -9.58
N SER A 24 -5.09 -6.85 -9.21
CA SER A 24 -3.71 -7.24 -8.93
C SER A 24 -3.65 -8.19 -7.74
N SER A 25 -3.03 -9.33 -7.92
CA SER A 25 -2.80 -10.31 -6.86
C SER A 25 -1.62 -9.95 -5.94
N THR A 26 -0.86 -8.92 -6.25
CA THR A 26 0.25 -8.48 -5.39
C THR A 26 -0.27 -8.09 -4.01
N LYS A 27 0.31 -8.66 -2.95
CA LYS A 27 0.01 -8.30 -1.58
C LYS A 27 0.25 -6.80 -1.33
N SER A 28 -0.46 -6.22 -0.39
CA SER A 28 -0.23 -4.82 0.01
C SER A 28 1.14 -4.62 0.65
N ALA A 29 1.58 -3.38 0.74
CA ALA A 29 2.82 -3.03 1.42
C ALA A 29 2.84 -3.51 2.89
N GLN A 30 1.67 -3.50 3.57
CA GLN A 30 1.52 -4.05 4.92
C GLN A 30 1.88 -5.54 4.95
N GLN A 31 1.28 -6.34 4.08
CA GLN A 31 1.49 -7.77 4.04
C GLN A 31 2.90 -8.13 3.57
N ILE A 32 3.41 -7.45 2.54
CA ILE A 32 4.80 -7.62 2.06
C ILE A 32 5.80 -7.33 3.18
N SER A 33 5.59 -6.27 3.96
CA SER A 33 6.46 -5.97 5.11
C SER A 33 6.45 -7.09 6.14
N GLY A 34 5.29 -7.66 6.44
CA GLY A 34 5.16 -8.81 7.33
C GLY A 34 5.89 -10.05 6.80
N VAL A 35 5.72 -10.34 5.52
CA VAL A 35 6.47 -11.42 4.83
C VAL A 35 7.98 -11.24 4.99
N LEU A 36 8.48 -10.04 4.71
CA LEU A 36 9.91 -9.76 4.79
C LEU A 36 10.44 -9.89 6.23
N VAL A 37 9.70 -9.40 7.21
CA VAL A 37 10.07 -9.54 8.63
C VAL A 37 10.18 -11.02 9.01
N LYS A 38 9.19 -11.84 8.64
CA LYS A 38 9.14 -13.26 9.06
C LYS A 38 10.02 -14.19 8.23
N HIS A 39 10.21 -13.92 6.93
CA HIS A 39 10.88 -14.85 6.01
C HIS A 39 12.26 -14.40 5.54
N HIS A 40 12.67 -13.18 5.85
CA HIS A 40 14.00 -12.66 5.51
C HIS A 40 14.73 -12.18 6.77
N PHE A 41 14.21 -11.16 7.45
CA PHE A 41 14.92 -10.54 8.57
C PHE A 41 15.01 -11.43 9.80
N SER A 42 14.01 -12.30 10.04
CA SER A 42 14.09 -13.28 11.14
C SER A 42 15.27 -14.22 10.96
N GLU A 43 15.50 -14.71 9.75
CA GLU A 43 16.63 -15.59 9.45
C GLU A 43 17.98 -14.87 9.59
N GLU A 44 18.09 -13.63 9.09
CA GLU A 44 19.29 -12.81 9.27
C GLU A 44 19.63 -12.56 10.75
N LEU A 45 18.61 -12.42 11.60
CA LEU A 45 18.76 -12.17 13.03
C LEU A 45 18.83 -13.46 13.86
N GLY A 46 18.74 -14.62 13.24
CA GLY A 46 18.83 -15.93 13.91
C GLY A 46 17.56 -16.32 14.68
N TYR A 47 16.41 -15.71 14.40
CA TYR A 47 15.13 -16.08 14.98
C TYR A 47 14.38 -17.06 14.10
N LYS A 48 13.59 -17.94 14.71
CA LYS A 48 12.62 -18.73 13.97
C LYS A 48 11.43 -17.84 13.62
N LYS A 49 10.95 -17.95 12.38
CA LYS A 49 9.81 -17.15 11.89
C LYS A 49 8.52 -17.35 12.68
N GLU A 50 8.36 -18.55 13.27
CA GLU A 50 7.24 -18.91 14.14
C GLU A 50 7.27 -18.14 15.48
N ASP A 51 8.44 -17.70 15.92
CA ASP A 51 8.64 -16.98 17.17
C ASP A 51 8.54 -15.45 16.97
N VAL A 52 8.40 -15.00 15.72
CA VAL A 52 8.31 -13.58 15.36
C VAL A 52 6.86 -13.13 15.29
N VAL A 53 6.52 -12.10 16.06
CA VAL A 53 5.20 -11.46 16.03
C VAL A 53 5.29 -10.11 15.32
N VAL A 54 4.51 -9.96 14.26
CA VAL A 54 4.42 -8.72 13.49
C VAL A 54 3.20 -7.92 13.93
N VAL A 55 3.43 -6.73 14.47
CA VAL A 55 2.38 -5.77 14.81
C VAL A 55 2.45 -4.59 13.86
N SER A 56 1.40 -4.38 13.09
CA SER A 56 1.29 -3.27 12.14
C SER A 56 0.49 -2.11 12.74
N ILE A 57 0.98 -0.88 12.59
CA ILE A 57 0.26 0.33 13.01
C ILE A 57 -0.19 1.06 11.75
N MET A 58 -1.50 1.11 11.52
CA MET A 58 -2.07 1.56 10.25
C MET A 58 -3.09 2.68 10.42
N PRO A 59 -3.19 3.59 9.45
CA PRO A 59 -4.18 4.67 9.46
C PRO A 59 -5.60 4.20 9.08
N SER A 60 -5.77 2.95 8.64
CA SER A 60 -7.05 2.42 8.15
C SER A 60 -7.53 1.22 8.96
N ILE A 61 -8.83 1.19 9.25
CA ILE A 61 -9.49 0.04 9.91
C ILE A 61 -9.52 -1.18 8.97
N SER A 62 -9.65 -0.97 7.67
CA SER A 62 -9.67 -2.06 6.68
C SER A 62 -8.39 -2.88 6.62
N SER A 63 -7.28 -2.33 7.14
CA SER A 63 -6.03 -3.08 7.28
C SER A 63 -6.13 -4.25 8.26
N LYS A 64 -7.07 -4.22 9.20
CA LYS A 64 -7.37 -5.33 10.11
C LYS A 64 -8.02 -6.49 9.37
N ASP A 65 -9.04 -6.18 8.56
CA ASP A 65 -9.72 -7.19 7.72
C ASP A 65 -8.73 -7.83 6.73
N GLU A 66 -7.84 -7.03 6.16
CA GLU A 66 -6.80 -7.53 5.27
C GLU A 66 -5.87 -8.53 5.98
N ALA A 67 -5.42 -8.23 7.20
CA ALA A 67 -4.53 -9.12 7.95
C ALA A 67 -5.22 -10.43 8.39
N GLU A 68 -6.54 -10.42 8.56
CA GLU A 68 -7.31 -11.61 8.94
C GLU A 68 -7.70 -12.52 7.75
N ARG A 69 -7.40 -12.12 6.51
CA ARG A 69 -7.67 -12.94 5.33
C ARG A 69 -6.78 -14.18 5.32
N SER A 70 -7.38 -15.35 5.18
CA SER A 70 -6.66 -16.64 5.12
C SER A 70 -5.70 -16.75 3.94
N THR A 71 -5.80 -15.87 2.95
CA THR A 71 -4.90 -15.81 1.80
C THR A 71 -3.65 -14.93 2.04
N ASN A 72 -3.59 -14.24 3.20
CA ASN A 72 -2.45 -13.43 3.62
C ASN A 72 -1.60 -14.20 4.63
N GLU A 73 -1.17 -15.38 4.19
CA GLU A 73 -0.25 -16.26 4.91
C GLU A 73 0.68 -16.98 3.93
N TYR A 74 1.75 -17.54 4.46
CA TYR A 74 2.62 -18.44 3.71
C TYR A 74 2.95 -19.66 4.58
N LYS A 75 2.58 -20.85 4.11
CA LYS A 75 2.77 -22.13 4.82
C LYS A 75 2.22 -22.15 6.25
N GLY A 76 1.04 -21.58 6.44
CA GLY A 76 0.34 -21.52 7.74
C GLY A 76 0.86 -20.45 8.69
N ILE A 77 1.75 -19.58 8.23
CA ILE A 77 2.26 -18.43 9.01
C ILE A 77 1.64 -17.17 8.46
N LYS A 78 0.84 -16.47 9.26
CA LYS A 78 0.26 -15.17 8.90
C LYS A 78 1.37 -14.16 8.59
N ASP A 79 1.18 -13.35 7.58
CA ASP A 79 2.13 -12.28 7.24
C ASP A 79 2.17 -11.22 8.36
N VAL A 80 1.00 -10.81 8.86
CA VAL A 80 0.84 -9.85 9.96
C VAL A 80 -0.04 -10.47 11.03
N ASP A 81 0.41 -10.47 12.29
CA ASP A 81 -0.32 -11.09 13.40
C ASP A 81 -1.36 -10.16 14.00
N PHE A 82 -1.02 -8.89 14.18
CA PHE A 82 -1.90 -7.89 14.77
C PHE A 82 -1.84 -6.57 14.01
N VAL A 83 -2.99 -5.92 13.90
CA VAL A 83 -3.09 -4.57 13.35
C VAL A 83 -3.70 -3.64 14.39
N LEU A 84 -3.00 -2.58 14.74
CA LEU A 84 -3.50 -1.47 15.53
C LEU A 84 -3.75 -0.27 14.60
N THR A 85 -4.88 0.37 14.76
CA THR A 85 -5.05 1.70 14.17
C THR A 85 -4.20 2.72 14.93
N THR A 86 -3.82 3.81 14.26
CA THR A 86 -3.07 4.90 14.92
C THR A 86 -3.79 5.41 16.17
N LYS A 87 -5.13 5.44 16.14
CA LYS A 87 -5.96 5.80 17.29
C LYS A 87 -5.86 4.80 18.44
N GLU A 88 -5.85 3.51 18.14
CA GLU A 88 -5.70 2.45 19.17
C GLU A 88 -4.30 2.46 19.76
N TYR A 89 -3.28 2.67 18.92
CA TYR A 89 -1.91 2.81 19.37
C TYR A 89 -1.73 4.02 20.32
N ALA A 90 -2.28 5.17 19.96
CA ALA A 90 -2.28 6.35 20.83
C ALA A 90 -2.97 6.08 22.20
N ARG A 91 -4.09 5.34 22.18
CA ARG A 91 -4.76 4.90 23.42
C ARG A 91 -3.93 3.95 24.26
N LEU A 92 -3.20 3.02 23.61
CA LEU A 92 -2.30 2.10 24.27
C LEU A 92 -1.18 2.85 24.99
N LEU A 93 -0.52 3.77 24.31
CA LEU A 93 0.54 4.63 24.89
C LEU A 93 0.01 5.40 26.11
N LYS A 94 -1.18 5.99 25.99
CA LYS A 94 -1.81 6.71 27.11
C LYS A 94 -2.10 5.79 28.30
N ARG A 95 -2.57 4.57 28.08
CA ARG A 95 -2.81 3.57 29.15
C ARG A 95 -1.51 3.13 29.83
N MET A 96 -0.43 3.05 29.07
CA MET A 96 0.89 2.70 29.58
C MET A 96 1.61 3.90 30.21
N ASN A 97 0.99 5.07 30.21
CA ASN A 97 1.56 6.34 30.68
C ASN A 97 2.88 6.69 29.97
N ILE A 98 2.95 6.39 28.66
CA ILE A 98 4.08 6.71 27.80
C ILE A 98 3.78 8.02 27.07
N ASP A 99 4.66 9.00 27.26
CA ASP A 99 4.64 10.28 26.55
C ASP A 99 5.78 10.29 25.52
N LEU A 100 5.42 10.15 24.24
CA LEU A 100 6.41 10.10 23.16
C LEU A 100 7.27 11.36 23.06
N LEU A 101 6.76 12.53 23.48
CA LEU A 101 7.51 13.78 23.44
C LEU A 101 8.59 13.89 24.50
N LYS A 102 8.58 12.98 25.48
CA LYS A 102 9.56 12.92 26.57
C LYS A 102 10.56 11.78 26.42
N LEU A 103 10.42 10.99 25.36
CA LEU A 103 11.38 9.91 25.09
C LEU A 103 12.57 10.48 24.33
N ASP A 104 13.74 9.96 24.63
CA ASP A 104 14.95 10.23 23.87
C ASP A 104 14.82 9.60 22.46
N ASP A 105 15.49 10.18 21.49
CA ASP A 105 15.56 9.64 20.14
C ASP A 105 16.16 8.23 20.16
N ALA A 106 15.38 7.24 19.75
CA ALA A 106 15.86 5.88 19.65
C ALA A 106 16.54 5.66 18.29
N GLN A 107 17.66 4.94 18.32
CA GLN A 107 18.23 4.46 17.06
C GLN A 107 17.32 3.37 16.48
N VAL A 108 16.92 3.54 15.23
CA VAL A 108 16.16 2.51 14.51
C VAL A 108 17.13 1.45 14.04
N PHE A 109 17.01 0.24 14.60
CA PHE A 109 17.89 -0.87 14.29
C PHE A 109 17.38 -1.67 13.07
N GLY A 110 18.32 -2.05 12.21
CA GLY A 110 18.14 -3.04 11.15
C GLY A 110 18.07 -2.47 9.73
N GLU A 111 18.37 -3.34 8.79
CA GLU A 111 18.29 -3.06 7.34
C GLU A 111 16.86 -2.67 6.91
N LEU A 112 15.83 -3.31 7.50
CA LEU A 112 14.44 -3.01 7.21
C LEU A 112 14.09 -1.54 7.49
N ALA A 113 14.58 -0.98 8.58
CA ALA A 113 14.35 0.42 8.92
C ALA A 113 15.03 1.37 7.93
N LYS A 114 16.22 1.01 7.46
CA LYS A 114 16.89 1.77 6.39
C LYS A 114 16.13 1.70 5.07
N LEU A 115 15.55 0.55 4.76
CA LEU A 115 14.74 0.35 3.57
C LEU A 115 13.41 1.13 3.65
N THR A 116 12.74 1.10 4.79
CA THR A 116 11.44 1.78 4.96
C THR A 116 11.56 3.30 5.00
N SER A 117 12.67 3.84 5.50
CA SER A 117 12.90 5.29 5.52
C SER A 117 13.07 5.92 4.12
N CYS A 118 13.35 5.10 3.10
CA CYS A 118 13.52 5.58 1.73
C CYS A 118 12.20 5.68 0.95
N SER A 119 11.13 4.99 1.37
CA SER A 119 9.93 4.79 0.55
C SER A 119 8.67 5.52 1.02
N LEU A 120 8.75 6.35 2.07
CA LEU A 120 7.62 7.15 2.54
C LEU A 120 7.37 8.35 1.60
N ARG A 121 7.01 8.08 0.35
CA ARG A 121 6.55 9.11 -0.57
C ARG A 121 5.02 9.13 -0.54
N THR A 122 4.47 10.24 -0.09
CA THR A 122 3.02 10.44 0.02
C THR A 122 2.37 10.85 -1.28
N ASP A 123 3.17 11.34 -2.19
CA ASP A 123 2.79 11.95 -3.47
C ASP A 123 2.90 10.97 -4.65
N ILE A 124 3.57 9.82 -4.47
CA ILE A 124 3.70 8.83 -5.53
C ILE A 124 2.63 7.74 -5.38
N SER A 125 1.98 7.43 -6.47
CA SER A 125 1.03 6.34 -6.58
C SER A 125 1.73 4.99 -6.82
N VAL A 126 1.07 3.89 -6.48
CA VAL A 126 1.55 2.53 -6.84
C VAL A 126 1.66 2.39 -8.37
N LEU A 127 0.79 3.08 -9.09
CA LEU A 127 0.81 3.14 -10.54
C LEU A 127 2.13 3.73 -11.06
N GLU A 128 2.56 4.87 -10.52
CA GLU A 128 3.81 5.53 -10.94
C GLU A 128 5.02 4.69 -10.58
N ASP A 129 5.08 4.13 -9.38
CA ASP A 129 6.15 3.21 -8.96
C ASP A 129 6.21 1.97 -9.85
N THR A 130 5.05 1.41 -10.23
CA THR A 130 4.98 0.24 -11.12
C THR A 130 5.49 0.57 -12.52
N LEU A 131 5.11 1.72 -13.07
CA LEU A 131 5.57 2.14 -14.40
C LEU A 131 7.08 2.45 -14.40
N LYS A 132 7.57 3.09 -13.33
CA LYS A 132 9.01 3.33 -13.14
C LYS A 132 9.77 2.01 -13.11
N ALA A 133 9.35 1.07 -12.28
CA ALA A 133 9.98 -0.25 -12.18
C ALA A 133 9.92 -1.02 -13.50
N ALA A 134 8.80 -0.95 -14.22
CA ALA A 134 8.65 -1.60 -15.53
C ALA A 134 9.60 -0.99 -16.58
N SER A 135 9.75 0.34 -16.60
CA SER A 135 10.71 1.01 -17.49
C SER A 135 12.13 0.58 -17.18
N GLU A 136 12.54 0.58 -15.90
CA GLU A 136 13.87 0.16 -15.47
C GLU A 136 14.18 -1.29 -15.86
N LEU A 137 13.21 -2.20 -15.68
CA LEU A 137 13.34 -3.62 -16.07
C LEU A 137 13.53 -3.80 -17.59
N LEU A 138 12.97 -2.88 -18.39
CA LEU A 138 13.10 -2.88 -19.85
C LEU A 138 14.33 -2.07 -20.34
N GLY A 139 15.10 -1.49 -19.42
CA GLY A 139 16.25 -0.66 -19.75
C GLY A 139 15.87 0.72 -20.33
N GLU A 140 14.65 1.17 -20.06
CA GLU A 140 14.15 2.48 -20.49
C GLU A 140 14.28 3.50 -19.36
N VAL A 141 14.41 4.77 -19.73
CA VAL A 141 14.40 5.87 -18.74
C VAL A 141 12.97 6.18 -18.36
N PRO A 142 12.60 6.07 -17.06
CA PRO A 142 11.28 6.47 -16.62
C PRO A 142 11.02 7.95 -16.89
N HIS A 143 9.77 8.28 -17.24
CA HIS A 143 9.33 9.65 -17.43
C HIS A 143 8.07 9.94 -16.60
N GLU A 144 7.83 11.22 -16.32
CA GLU A 144 6.68 11.66 -15.56
C GLU A 144 5.38 11.49 -16.34
N LEU A 145 4.27 11.31 -15.60
CA LEU A 145 2.94 11.22 -16.16
C LEU A 145 2.29 12.62 -16.22
N ASP A 146 1.86 12.99 -17.42
CA ASP A 146 1.04 14.19 -17.62
C ASP A 146 -0.45 13.82 -17.44
N TYR A 147 -0.97 14.08 -16.26
CA TYR A 147 -2.34 13.75 -15.91
C TYR A 147 -3.33 14.80 -16.39
N LYS A 148 -4.41 14.34 -17.01
CA LYS A 148 -5.62 15.11 -17.27
C LYS A 148 -6.66 14.75 -16.22
N ASP A 149 -7.03 15.70 -15.37
CA ASP A 149 -8.08 15.49 -14.36
C ASP A 149 -9.45 15.68 -14.98
N ILE A 150 -10.27 14.66 -14.93
CA ILE A 150 -11.64 14.66 -15.41
C ILE A 150 -12.55 14.20 -14.27
N LYS A 151 -13.04 15.13 -13.46
CA LYS A 151 -13.99 14.85 -12.37
C LYS A 151 -13.48 13.81 -11.36
N GLY A 152 -12.26 13.99 -10.85
CA GLY A 152 -11.66 13.10 -9.86
C GLY A 152 -11.06 11.81 -10.45
N VAL A 153 -11.02 11.70 -11.78
CA VAL A 153 -10.25 10.68 -12.49
C VAL A 153 -9.08 11.36 -13.17
N LYS A 154 -7.88 11.05 -12.76
CA LYS A 154 -6.66 11.49 -13.41
C LYS A 154 -6.26 10.45 -14.45
N GLU A 155 -6.35 10.80 -15.72
CA GLU A 155 -5.97 9.93 -16.84
C GLU A 155 -4.64 10.39 -17.42
N ALA A 156 -3.78 9.44 -17.79
CA ALA A 156 -2.53 9.73 -18.50
C ALA A 156 -2.23 8.64 -19.52
N THR A 157 -1.31 8.96 -20.44
CA THR A 157 -0.74 8.00 -21.37
C THR A 157 0.76 7.90 -21.09
N TYR A 158 1.24 6.69 -20.98
CA TYR A 158 2.66 6.37 -20.74
C TYR A 158 3.20 5.55 -21.91
N THR A 159 4.42 5.82 -22.34
CA THR A 159 5.06 5.02 -23.39
C THR A 159 5.99 3.99 -22.74
N LEU A 160 5.76 2.71 -23.01
CA LEU A 160 6.54 1.60 -22.50
C LEU A 160 6.81 0.60 -23.63
N ALA A 161 8.07 0.26 -23.87
CA ALA A 161 8.50 -0.61 -24.96
C ALA A 161 7.93 -0.19 -26.34
N GLY A 162 7.88 1.12 -26.59
CA GLY A 162 7.31 1.69 -27.83
C GLY A 162 5.79 1.60 -27.95
N LYS A 163 5.08 1.13 -26.91
CA LYS A 163 3.62 1.03 -26.88
C LYS A 163 3.03 2.11 -26.00
N GLN A 164 1.88 2.63 -26.39
CA GLN A 164 1.12 3.58 -25.59
C GLN A 164 0.25 2.83 -24.57
N ILE A 165 0.47 3.11 -23.30
CA ILE A 165 -0.25 2.54 -22.17
C ILE A 165 -1.16 3.62 -21.57
N THR A 166 -2.46 3.39 -21.61
CA THR A 166 -3.46 4.28 -20.99
C THR A 166 -3.64 3.88 -19.53
N VAL A 167 -3.47 4.83 -18.63
CA VAL A 167 -3.55 4.61 -17.18
C VAL A 167 -4.53 5.57 -16.54
N ALA A 168 -5.08 5.19 -15.38
CA ALA A 168 -5.97 6.04 -14.62
C ALA A 168 -5.72 5.92 -13.11
N LEU A 169 -5.79 7.07 -12.43
CA LEU A 169 -5.83 7.17 -10.99
C LEU A 169 -7.21 7.72 -10.58
N VAL A 170 -7.97 6.91 -9.85
CA VAL A 170 -9.38 7.18 -9.48
C VAL A 170 -9.46 7.43 -7.98
N HIS A 171 -10.08 8.56 -7.58
CA HIS A 171 -10.23 8.96 -6.19
C HIS A 171 -11.67 8.87 -5.71
N GLY A 172 -11.87 8.37 -4.48
CA GLY A 172 -13.16 8.36 -3.78
C GLY A 172 -14.12 7.25 -4.23
N GLU A 173 -14.95 6.78 -3.31
CA GLU A 173 -15.89 5.68 -3.56
C GLU A 173 -16.93 6.02 -4.63
N TYR A 174 -17.50 7.22 -4.57
CA TYR A 174 -18.52 7.65 -5.54
C TYR A 174 -17.96 7.71 -6.97
N THR A 175 -16.77 8.22 -7.11
CA THR A 175 -16.10 8.35 -8.42
C THR A 175 -15.79 6.98 -9.04
N ILE A 176 -15.48 5.96 -8.23
CA ILE A 176 -15.18 4.62 -8.76
C ILE A 176 -16.41 3.96 -9.43
N LYS A 177 -17.59 4.12 -8.86
CA LYS A 177 -18.84 3.64 -9.47
C LYS A 177 -19.12 4.29 -10.83
N GLU A 178 -18.95 5.60 -10.89
CA GLU A 178 -19.08 6.34 -12.15
C GLU A 178 -18.01 5.94 -13.17
N PHE A 179 -16.79 5.68 -12.70
CA PHE A 179 -15.68 5.23 -13.54
C PHE A 179 -15.98 3.88 -14.19
N PHE A 180 -16.41 2.88 -13.40
CA PHE A 180 -16.82 1.58 -13.94
C PHE A 180 -17.99 1.69 -14.90
N ALA A 181 -19.02 2.46 -14.57
CA ALA A 181 -20.16 2.68 -15.46
C ALA A 181 -19.72 3.29 -16.79
N LYS A 182 -18.78 4.26 -16.75
CA LYS A 182 -18.21 4.86 -17.95
C LYS A 182 -17.39 3.85 -18.76
N MET A 183 -16.55 3.03 -18.11
CA MET A 183 -15.78 1.98 -18.78
C MET A 183 -16.70 1.00 -19.53
N LYS A 184 -17.72 0.48 -18.85
CA LYS A 184 -18.73 -0.44 -19.43
C LYS A 184 -19.42 0.17 -20.65
N LYS A 185 -19.85 1.43 -20.53
CA LYS A 185 -20.53 2.15 -21.60
C LYS A 185 -19.64 2.45 -22.81
N THR A 186 -18.44 2.92 -22.57
CA THR A 186 -17.53 3.39 -23.65
C THR A 186 -16.64 2.29 -24.21
N LYS A 187 -16.55 1.15 -23.52
CA LYS A 187 -15.58 0.07 -23.80
C LYS A 187 -14.12 0.59 -23.87
N LYS A 188 -13.83 1.71 -23.18
CA LYS A 188 -12.48 2.24 -23.12
C LYS A 188 -11.58 1.28 -22.35
N VAL A 189 -10.46 0.93 -22.92
CA VAL A 189 -9.47 0.04 -22.30
C VAL A 189 -8.45 0.87 -21.53
N TYR A 190 -8.26 0.54 -20.27
CA TYR A 190 -7.14 1.00 -19.47
C TYR A 190 -6.21 -0.17 -19.20
N HIS A 191 -4.92 0.05 -19.34
CA HIS A 191 -3.91 -0.97 -19.09
C HIS A 191 -3.58 -1.08 -17.60
N TYR A 192 -3.71 0.02 -16.88
CA TYR A 192 -3.53 0.08 -15.43
C TYR A 192 -4.49 1.10 -14.81
N VAL A 193 -5.14 0.71 -13.73
CA VAL A 193 -6.00 1.61 -12.95
C VAL A 193 -5.64 1.47 -11.48
N GLU A 194 -5.30 2.57 -10.84
CA GLU A 194 -5.17 2.64 -9.39
C GLU A 194 -6.38 3.34 -8.79
N TYR A 195 -6.96 2.72 -7.77
CA TYR A 195 -8.00 3.32 -6.95
C TYR A 195 -7.40 3.84 -5.64
N SER A 196 -7.66 5.10 -5.32
CA SER A 196 -7.35 5.70 -4.02
C SER A 196 -8.64 6.01 -3.28
N GLY A 197 -8.85 5.37 -2.13
CA GLY A 197 -10.05 5.58 -1.32
C GLY A 197 -10.23 7.00 -0.82
N ASN A 198 -9.14 7.72 -0.66
CA ASN A 198 -9.11 9.10 -0.16
C ASN A 198 -8.31 9.99 -1.09
N SER A 199 -8.77 11.21 -1.32
CA SER A 199 -8.09 12.21 -2.16
C SER A 199 -6.71 12.61 -1.61
N ILE A 200 -6.51 12.48 -0.30
CA ILE A 200 -5.30 12.89 0.42
C ILE A 200 -4.49 11.66 0.88
N GLY A 201 -4.88 10.46 0.45
CA GLY A 201 -4.18 9.21 0.79
C GLY A 201 -4.27 8.85 2.28
N CYS A 202 -3.16 8.34 2.85
CA CYS A 202 -3.11 7.82 4.23
C CYS A 202 -3.33 8.89 5.31
N THR A 203 -3.28 10.17 4.96
CA THR A 203 -3.42 11.28 5.92
C THR A 203 -4.84 11.49 6.42
N ASP A 204 -5.84 10.85 5.78
CA ASP A 204 -7.26 10.94 6.16
C ASP A 204 -7.89 9.55 6.39
N GLY A 205 -7.12 8.60 6.88
CA GLY A 205 -7.61 7.24 7.15
C GLY A 205 -8.54 7.19 8.37
N GLY A 206 -9.60 6.37 8.30
CA GLY A 206 -10.59 6.21 9.39
C GLY A 206 -10.05 5.64 10.71
N GLY A 207 -8.81 5.15 10.72
CA GLY A 207 -8.08 4.72 11.92
C GLY A 207 -7.30 5.82 12.64
N LEU A 208 -7.33 7.05 12.13
CA LEU A 208 -6.70 8.20 12.75
C LEU A 208 -7.56 8.77 13.88
N PRO A 209 -6.96 9.51 14.84
CA PRO A 209 -7.72 10.22 15.88
C PRO A 209 -8.78 11.14 15.26
N ILE A 210 -9.97 11.10 15.85
CA ILE A 210 -11.08 11.99 15.43
C ILE A 210 -10.76 13.39 15.94
N ARG A 211 -10.96 14.39 15.09
CA ARG A 211 -10.81 15.80 15.43
C ARG A 211 -12.00 16.29 16.26
N THR A 212 -11.73 17.14 17.24
CA THR A 212 -12.78 17.90 17.88
C THR A 212 -13.20 19.08 16.97
N ALA A 213 -14.40 19.62 17.16
CA ALA A 213 -14.87 20.77 16.38
C ALA A 213 -13.91 21.99 16.49
N ALA A 214 -13.33 22.22 17.67
CA ALA A 214 -12.38 23.30 17.89
C ALA A 214 -11.05 23.08 17.13
N GLU A 215 -10.61 21.83 16.94
CA GLU A 215 -9.43 21.50 16.16
C GLU A 215 -9.69 21.59 14.66
N GLN A 216 -10.93 21.37 14.22
CA GLN A 216 -11.32 21.58 12.82
C GLN A 216 -11.26 23.05 12.40
N ASP A 217 -11.56 23.96 13.33
CA ASP A 217 -11.61 25.41 13.04
C ASP A 217 -10.24 26.10 13.21
N SER A 218 -9.31 25.53 13.98
CA SER A 218 -8.07 26.20 14.39
C SER A 218 -6.78 25.65 13.79
N LEU A 219 -6.79 24.41 13.30
CA LEU A 219 -5.58 23.71 12.81
C LEU A 219 -5.85 23.05 11.45
N ASP A 220 -5.10 23.47 10.46
CA ASP A 220 -4.99 22.69 9.22
C ASP A 220 -4.19 21.41 9.48
N VAL A 221 -4.88 20.43 10.11
CA VAL A 221 -4.28 19.14 10.48
C VAL A 221 -3.87 18.33 9.24
N GLU A 222 -4.53 18.56 8.11
CA GLU A 222 -4.17 17.93 6.84
C GLU A 222 -2.80 18.44 6.37
N LYS A 223 -2.62 19.75 6.42
CA LYS A 223 -1.34 20.38 6.11
C LYS A 223 -0.25 19.92 7.07
N LEU A 224 -0.53 19.89 8.39
CA LEU A 224 0.45 19.41 9.37
C LEU A 224 0.86 17.95 9.13
N ARG A 225 -0.09 17.08 8.82
CA ARG A 225 0.19 15.67 8.48
C ARG A 225 1.01 15.57 7.20
N HIS A 226 0.61 16.30 6.19
CA HIS A 226 1.32 16.34 4.90
C HIS A 226 2.75 16.87 5.07
N ASP A 227 2.93 17.98 5.80
CA ASP A 227 4.24 18.57 6.05
C ASP A 227 5.12 17.64 6.91
N SER A 228 4.54 16.96 7.91
CA SER A 228 5.25 15.95 8.70
C SER A 228 5.72 14.78 7.85
N LEU A 229 4.88 14.29 6.94
CA LEU A 229 5.25 13.22 6.01
C LEU A 229 6.34 13.69 5.05
N LYS A 230 6.24 14.90 4.51
CA LYS A 230 7.30 15.49 3.66
C LYS A 230 8.63 15.64 4.39
N ALA A 231 8.61 16.02 5.66
CA ALA A 231 9.81 16.14 6.48
C ALA A 231 10.54 14.81 6.67
N ILE A 232 9.79 13.69 6.70
CA ILE A 232 10.33 12.33 6.82
C ILE A 232 10.86 11.82 5.46
N GLN A 233 10.39 12.40 4.35
CA GLN A 233 10.80 12.04 3.00
C GLN A 233 12.20 12.55 2.69
N ASN A 234 13.20 11.75 2.94
CA ASN A 234 14.60 12.10 2.64
C ASN A 234 14.97 12.02 1.16
N GLY A 235 14.01 11.88 0.25
CA GLY A 235 14.21 11.94 -1.20
C GLY A 235 15.19 10.93 -1.80
N LYS A 236 15.59 9.91 -1.06
CA LYS A 236 16.51 8.88 -1.55
C LYS A 236 15.74 7.78 -2.25
N ASP A 237 16.12 7.50 -3.47
CA ASP A 237 15.65 6.33 -4.19
C ASP A 237 16.04 5.06 -3.44
N PHE A 238 15.20 4.03 -3.57
CA PHE A 238 15.49 2.71 -3.02
C PHE A 238 16.82 2.19 -3.60
N PRO A 239 17.77 1.77 -2.77
CA PRO A 239 18.99 1.18 -3.29
C PRO A 239 18.66 -0.13 -3.99
N GLN A 240 18.86 -0.18 -5.31
CA GLN A 240 18.61 -1.38 -6.13
C GLN A 240 19.32 -2.62 -5.58
N GLU A 241 20.50 -2.44 -5.03
CA GLU A 241 21.28 -3.51 -4.38
C GLU A 241 20.55 -4.12 -3.18
N ALA A 242 19.83 -3.32 -2.41
CA ALA A 242 19.07 -3.81 -1.26
C ALA A 242 17.86 -4.64 -1.69
N ILE A 243 17.16 -4.21 -2.75
CA ILE A 243 16.07 -4.97 -3.34
C ILE A 243 16.60 -6.30 -3.89
N GLN A 244 17.71 -6.28 -4.63
CA GLN A 244 18.33 -7.48 -5.15
C GLN A 244 18.77 -8.44 -4.03
N LYS A 245 19.31 -7.92 -2.93
CA LYS A 245 19.67 -8.71 -1.76
C LYS A 245 18.46 -9.42 -1.15
N ILE A 246 17.31 -8.71 -1.03
CA ILE A 246 16.05 -9.32 -0.56
C ILE A 246 15.60 -10.45 -1.49
N TYR A 247 15.55 -10.23 -2.81
CA TYR A 247 15.18 -11.29 -3.74
C TYR A 247 16.13 -12.48 -3.69
N ASN A 248 17.44 -12.24 -3.58
CA ASN A 248 18.43 -13.30 -3.44
C ASN A 248 18.23 -14.11 -2.16
N SER A 249 17.85 -13.48 -1.05
CA SER A 249 17.58 -14.20 0.21
C SER A 249 16.27 -15.00 0.15
N LEU A 250 15.28 -14.51 -0.58
CA LEU A 250 14.09 -15.31 -0.90
C LEU A 250 14.42 -16.47 -1.88
N SER A 251 15.69 -16.58 -2.32
CA SER A 251 16.26 -17.61 -3.20
C SER A 251 15.72 -17.58 -4.62
N GLU A 252 15.25 -16.42 -5.12
CA GLU A 252 14.53 -16.43 -6.39
C GLU A 252 14.54 -15.05 -7.10
N LYS A 253 14.25 -15.09 -8.38
CA LYS A 253 14.07 -13.88 -9.20
C LYS A 253 12.64 -13.33 -9.04
N PRO A 254 12.43 -12.02 -9.26
CA PRO A 254 11.09 -11.46 -9.39
C PRO A 254 10.24 -12.28 -10.39
N GLY A 255 8.99 -12.59 -10.01
CA GLY A 255 8.06 -13.37 -10.84
C GLY A 255 8.31 -14.89 -10.85
N SER A 256 9.26 -15.41 -10.07
CA SER A 256 9.42 -16.86 -9.90
C SER A 256 8.23 -17.46 -9.13
N LYS A 257 8.04 -18.78 -9.24
CA LYS A 257 6.96 -19.47 -8.54
C LYS A 257 6.99 -19.21 -7.04
N LYS A 258 8.17 -19.24 -6.41
CA LYS A 258 8.30 -19.00 -4.96
C LYS A 258 7.97 -17.56 -4.59
N THR A 259 8.44 -16.56 -5.35
CA THR A 259 8.10 -15.16 -5.07
C THR A 259 6.62 -14.88 -5.29
N LEU A 260 5.97 -15.51 -6.27
CA LEU A 260 4.53 -15.44 -6.45
C LEU A 260 3.77 -16.07 -5.28
N GLU A 261 4.21 -17.21 -4.76
CA GLU A 261 3.59 -17.85 -3.59
C GLU A 261 3.70 -17.00 -2.32
N ILE A 262 4.79 -16.24 -2.15
CA ILE A 262 5.06 -15.46 -0.94
C ILE A 262 4.46 -14.05 -1.03
N LEU A 263 4.59 -13.38 -2.18
CA LEU A 263 4.29 -11.96 -2.36
C LEU A 263 2.92 -11.69 -3.00
N HIS A 264 2.20 -12.76 -3.38
CA HIS A 264 0.88 -12.63 -3.97
C HIS A 264 -0.19 -13.27 -3.09
N THR A 265 -1.41 -12.83 -3.28
CA THR A 265 -2.61 -13.31 -2.58
C THR A 265 -3.69 -13.68 -3.61
N SER A 266 -4.78 -14.22 -3.16
CA SER A 266 -5.95 -14.49 -3.98
C SER A 266 -7.20 -13.90 -3.34
N TYR A 267 -8.19 -13.66 -4.18
CA TYR A 267 -9.47 -13.09 -3.79
C TYR A 267 -10.60 -14.05 -4.11
N SER A 268 -11.74 -13.88 -3.47
CA SER A 268 -12.93 -14.70 -3.68
C SER A 268 -14.16 -13.83 -3.89
N ASN A 269 -15.02 -14.24 -4.79
CA ASN A 269 -16.32 -13.58 -4.94
C ASN A 269 -17.15 -13.78 -3.67
N ARG A 270 -17.53 -12.68 -3.01
CA ARG A 270 -18.25 -12.65 -1.73
C ARG A 270 -19.61 -11.98 -1.89
N LYS A 271 -20.29 -12.19 -3.01
CA LYS A 271 -21.65 -11.65 -3.17
C LYS A 271 -22.50 -12.01 -1.96
N PHE A 272 -23.08 -11.01 -1.34
CA PHE A 272 -24.18 -11.25 -0.43
C PHE A 272 -25.34 -11.85 -1.24
N TYR A 273 -25.83 -13.00 -0.79
CA TYR A 273 -27.06 -13.57 -1.33
C TYR A 273 -28.16 -12.53 -1.12
N THR A 274 -28.62 -11.90 -2.21
CA THR A 274 -29.83 -11.08 -2.25
C THR A 274 -31.05 -11.98 -2.30
#